data_72f0f73f968550dec29f984096f5bb57
#
_entry.id   72f0f73f968550dec29f984096f5bb57
#
_cell.length_a   1.000
_cell.length_b   1.000
_cell.length_c   1.000
_cell.angle_alpha   90.00
_cell.angle_beta   90.00
_cell.angle_gamma   90.00
#
_symmetry.space_group_name_H-M   'P 1'
#
loop_
_entity.id
_entity.type
_entity.pdbx_description
1 polymer ?
#
loop_
_entity_poly.entity_id
_entity_poly.type
_entity_poly.pdbx_seq_one_letter_code
_entity_poly.pdbx_strand_id
1 'polypeptide(L)'
;MTGKPIRLAYFVTHPIQYQAPLLRMIAAEPSINLKVFFAADYSLTRHFDPGFGREIEWDVDLTDGYDYEILPALNPETPLSALHPISYGIFWRILTGGFDAIWCHSYARPSHMMAILAASLSGKKVFLRDEDNLYSSDPPPARAFVKKCLLQIVKRLAHGVLTIGKMNREFYASHGFPDRKLFSMPYAVDNDWFKMCIAEARLRQGA
;
A
#
# COMPACT_ATOMS: atom_id res chain seq x y z
N MET A 1 7.81 14.53 25.45
CA MET A 1 8.71 14.94 24.33
C MET A 1 7.84 15.16 23.11
N THR A 2 7.41 16.38 22.85
CA THR A 2 6.57 16.73 21.68
C THR A 2 7.50 17.11 20.52
N GLY A 3 8.08 16.10 19.89
CA GLY A 3 8.79 16.31 18.62
C GLY A 3 7.77 16.74 17.52
N LYS A 4 8.27 17.36 16.45
CA LYS A 4 7.47 17.67 15.27
C LYS A 4 6.88 16.35 14.72
N PRO A 5 5.57 16.30 14.37
CA PRO A 5 4.97 15.10 13.77
C PRO A 5 5.72 14.65 12.51
N ILE A 6 5.87 13.35 12.34
CA ILE A 6 6.48 12.75 11.14
C ILE A 6 5.50 12.93 9.96
N ARG A 7 5.95 13.57 8.90
CA ARG A 7 5.18 13.71 7.66
C ARG A 7 5.33 12.46 6.81
N LEU A 8 4.31 11.60 6.85
CA LEU A 8 4.29 10.30 6.16
C LEU A 8 3.47 10.37 4.88
N ALA A 9 4.09 10.07 3.74
CA ALA A 9 3.37 9.77 2.51
C ALA A 9 3.08 8.26 2.43
N TYR A 10 1.82 7.87 2.21
CA TYR A 10 1.45 6.50 1.87
C TYR A 10 1.05 6.43 0.41
N PHE A 11 1.61 5.50 -0.35
CA PHE A 11 1.27 5.32 -1.77
C PHE A 11 0.83 3.90 -2.07
N VAL A 12 -0.34 3.78 -2.66
CA VAL A 12 -0.97 2.52 -3.07
C VAL A 12 -1.73 2.70 -4.40
N THR A 13 -2.01 1.61 -5.09
CA THR A 13 -2.70 1.66 -6.40
C THR A 13 -4.10 2.23 -6.33
N HIS A 14 -4.90 1.84 -5.35
CA HIS A 14 -6.31 2.24 -5.20
C HIS A 14 -6.71 2.10 -3.72
N PRO A 15 -7.83 2.70 -3.29
CA PRO A 15 -8.38 2.47 -1.97
C PRO A 15 -8.72 1.00 -1.73
N ILE A 16 -8.35 0.45 -0.58
CA ILE A 16 -8.54 -0.96 -0.24
C ILE A 16 -9.27 -1.04 1.10
N GLN A 17 -10.37 -1.81 1.16
CA GLN A 17 -11.28 -1.84 2.29
C GLN A 17 -10.63 -2.21 3.63
N TYR A 18 -9.69 -3.14 3.66
CA TYR A 18 -9.01 -3.52 4.91
C TYR A 18 -7.90 -2.54 5.32
N GLN A 19 -7.49 -1.63 4.42
CA GLN A 19 -6.50 -0.60 4.73
C GLN A 19 -7.14 0.68 5.26
N ALA A 20 -8.36 1.01 4.87
CA ALA A 20 -9.03 2.24 5.28
C ALA A 20 -9.09 2.40 6.81
N PRO A 21 -9.52 1.40 7.61
CA PRO A 21 -9.50 1.50 9.07
C PRO A 21 -8.09 1.74 9.64
N LEU A 22 -7.08 1.07 9.10
CA LEU A 22 -5.68 1.24 9.51
C LEU A 22 -5.19 2.67 9.22
N LEU A 23 -5.51 3.20 8.03
CA LEU A 23 -5.12 4.57 7.64
C LEU A 23 -5.79 5.61 8.52
N ARG A 24 -7.06 5.43 8.93
CA ARG A 24 -7.74 6.27 9.91
C ARG A 24 -7.03 6.28 11.27
N MET A 25 -6.65 5.10 11.76
CA MET A 25 -5.91 4.98 13.03
C MET A 25 -4.56 5.69 12.96
N ILE A 26 -3.83 5.55 11.84
CA ILE A 26 -2.55 6.23 11.63
C ILE A 26 -2.75 7.75 11.53
N ALA A 27 -3.80 8.20 10.85
CA ALA A 27 -4.11 9.64 10.72
C ALA A 27 -4.53 10.27 12.06
N ALA A 28 -5.15 9.48 12.95
CA ALA A 28 -5.52 9.92 14.31
C ALA A 28 -4.32 9.96 15.27
N GLU A 29 -3.15 9.39 14.90
CA GLU A 29 -1.97 9.40 15.76
C GLU A 29 -1.29 10.79 15.74
N PRO A 30 -1.24 11.52 16.88
CA PRO A 30 -0.72 12.89 16.91
C PRO A 30 0.76 13.03 16.49
N SER A 31 1.52 11.96 16.52
CA SER A 31 2.92 11.93 16.12
C SER A 31 3.12 11.75 14.60
N ILE A 32 2.04 11.54 13.84
CA ILE A 32 2.08 11.28 12.39
C ILE A 32 1.16 12.28 11.67
N ASN A 33 1.70 12.90 10.63
CA ASN A 33 0.92 13.67 9.65
C ASN A 33 0.88 12.83 8.36
N LEU A 34 -0.23 12.11 8.17
CA LEU A 34 -0.42 11.18 7.06
C LEU A 34 -1.02 11.89 5.85
N LYS A 35 -0.41 11.67 4.67
CA LYS A 35 -1.01 11.95 3.35
C LYS A 35 -1.02 10.70 2.53
N VAL A 36 -2.20 10.31 2.05
CA VAL A 36 -2.41 9.12 1.22
C VAL A 36 -2.48 9.51 -0.26
N PHE A 37 -1.79 8.77 -1.12
CA PHE A 37 -1.84 8.92 -2.57
C PHE A 37 -2.34 7.64 -3.21
N PHE A 38 -3.40 7.74 -3.99
CA PHE A 38 -3.95 6.66 -4.80
C PHE A 38 -3.58 6.86 -6.28
N ALA A 39 -3.16 5.79 -6.93
CA ALA A 39 -2.89 5.81 -8.36
C ALA A 39 -4.15 5.69 -9.23
N ALA A 40 -5.26 5.22 -8.65
CA ALA A 40 -6.56 5.09 -9.29
C ALA A 40 -7.69 5.12 -8.25
N ASP A 41 -8.90 5.37 -8.70
CA ASP A 41 -10.12 5.51 -7.89
C ASP A 41 -11.13 4.37 -8.10
N TYR A 42 -10.81 3.39 -8.92
CA TYR A 42 -11.76 2.39 -9.42
C TYR A 42 -12.55 1.67 -8.32
N SER A 43 -12.01 1.55 -7.12
CA SER A 43 -12.67 0.89 -5.99
C SER A 43 -13.64 1.81 -5.20
N LEU A 44 -13.69 3.11 -5.52
CA LEU A 44 -14.59 4.06 -4.87
C LEU A 44 -16.02 3.97 -5.38
N THR A 45 -16.21 3.40 -6.53
CA THR A 45 -17.52 3.19 -7.14
C THR A 45 -17.77 1.70 -7.37
N ARG A 46 -19.02 1.36 -7.62
CA ARG A 46 -19.39 0.00 -8.03
C ARG A 46 -18.61 -0.41 -9.27
N HIS A 47 -17.93 -1.54 -9.22
CA HIS A 47 -17.07 -2.02 -10.29
C HIS A 47 -17.10 -3.54 -10.38
N PHE A 48 -16.83 -4.06 -11.58
CA PHE A 48 -16.67 -5.50 -11.76
C PHE A 48 -15.30 -5.94 -11.27
N ASP A 49 -15.27 -6.85 -10.30
CA ASP A 49 -14.05 -7.44 -9.79
C ASP A 49 -13.84 -8.84 -10.39
N PRO A 50 -12.78 -9.05 -11.19
CA PRO A 50 -12.51 -10.35 -11.82
C PRO A 50 -12.20 -11.46 -10.81
N GLY A 51 -11.69 -11.12 -9.63
CA GLY A 51 -11.36 -12.09 -8.58
C GLY A 51 -12.61 -12.68 -7.93
N PHE A 52 -13.67 -11.87 -7.82
CA PHE A 52 -14.99 -12.31 -7.32
C PHE A 52 -15.97 -12.68 -8.43
N GLY A 53 -15.66 -12.38 -9.71
CA GLY A 53 -16.51 -12.65 -10.86
C GLY A 53 -17.86 -11.90 -10.86
N ARG A 54 -17.96 -10.78 -10.12
CA ARG A 54 -19.19 -10.00 -9.96
C ARG A 54 -18.90 -8.52 -9.73
N GLU A 55 -19.93 -7.70 -9.84
CA GLU A 55 -19.87 -6.31 -9.38
C GLU A 55 -19.78 -6.25 -7.86
N ILE A 56 -18.89 -5.39 -7.39
CA ILE A 56 -18.64 -5.12 -5.96
C ILE A 56 -18.84 -3.64 -5.70
N GLU A 57 -19.46 -3.35 -4.57
CA GLU A 57 -19.52 -2.06 -3.94
C GLU A 57 -19.18 -2.30 -2.46
N TRP A 58 -18.19 -1.55 -1.95
CA TRP A 58 -17.76 -1.74 -0.58
C TRP A 58 -18.72 -1.04 0.38
N ASP A 59 -19.06 -1.70 1.47
CA ASP A 59 -19.91 -1.22 2.56
C ASP A 59 -19.15 -0.38 3.60
N VAL A 60 -17.87 -0.11 3.35
CA VAL A 60 -16.98 0.71 4.18
C VAL A 60 -16.62 1.96 3.40
N ASP A 61 -16.68 3.13 4.03
CA ASP A 61 -16.10 4.34 3.42
C ASP A 61 -14.58 4.15 3.31
N LEU A 62 -14.07 4.22 2.09
CA LEU A 62 -12.67 3.93 1.79
C LEU A 62 -11.76 5.14 1.96
N THR A 63 -12.30 6.34 2.10
CA THR A 63 -11.55 7.61 2.04
C THR A 63 -11.78 8.54 3.21
N ASP A 64 -12.77 8.29 4.03
CA ASP A 64 -13.05 9.11 5.21
C ASP A 64 -11.99 8.96 6.31
N GLY A 65 -11.74 10.03 7.06
CA GLY A 65 -10.90 10.05 8.25
C GLY A 65 -9.40 10.20 8.01
N TYR A 66 -8.94 10.46 6.78
CA TYR A 66 -7.56 10.81 6.47
C TYR A 66 -7.43 11.67 5.21
N ASP A 67 -6.35 12.43 5.13
CA ASP A 67 -6.06 13.26 3.96
C ASP A 67 -5.54 12.41 2.79
N TYR A 68 -6.18 12.54 1.62
CA TYR A 68 -5.80 11.77 0.43
C TYR A 68 -5.79 12.60 -0.85
N GLU A 69 -5.15 12.06 -1.87
CA GLU A 69 -5.16 12.58 -3.24
C GLU A 69 -5.18 11.42 -4.24
N ILE A 70 -6.09 11.50 -5.21
CA ILE A 70 -6.09 10.60 -6.38
C ILE A 70 -5.22 11.27 -7.44
N LEU A 71 -4.18 10.55 -7.86
CA LEU A 71 -3.19 11.10 -8.78
C LEU A 71 -3.65 10.95 -10.23
N PRO A 72 -3.33 11.92 -11.09
CA PRO A 72 -3.53 11.75 -12.51
C PRO A 72 -2.68 10.60 -13.03
N ALA A 73 -3.30 9.75 -13.86
CA ALA A 73 -2.67 8.56 -14.41
C ALA A 73 -2.83 8.51 -15.94
N LEU A 74 -1.88 7.86 -16.60
CA LEU A 74 -2.03 7.46 -18.00
C LEU A 74 -2.98 6.26 -18.04
N ASN A 75 -3.97 6.31 -18.95
CA ASN A 75 -4.97 5.26 -19.14
C ASN A 75 -5.71 4.87 -17.84
N PRO A 76 -6.37 5.82 -17.16
CA PRO A 76 -7.02 5.56 -15.86
C PRO A 76 -8.14 4.51 -15.95
N GLU A 77 -8.81 4.37 -17.10
CA GLU A 77 -9.86 3.40 -17.34
C GLU A 77 -9.36 1.97 -17.62
N THR A 78 -8.05 1.79 -17.74
CA THR A 78 -7.49 0.46 -18.00
C THR A 78 -7.50 -0.37 -16.72
N PRO A 79 -7.96 -1.64 -16.79
CA PRO A 79 -7.93 -2.53 -15.62
C PRO A 79 -6.54 -2.62 -14.98
N LEU A 80 -6.50 -2.81 -13.67
CA LEU A 80 -5.25 -2.94 -12.95
C LEU A 80 -4.39 -4.06 -13.52
N SER A 81 -3.15 -3.72 -13.87
CA SER A 81 -2.17 -4.67 -14.41
C SER A 81 -0.79 -4.41 -13.82
N ALA A 82 0.20 -5.19 -14.23
CA ALA A 82 1.58 -4.99 -13.81
C ALA A 82 2.14 -3.61 -14.22
N LEU A 83 1.62 -3.00 -15.30
CA LEU A 83 2.10 -1.71 -15.80
C LEU A 83 1.11 -0.55 -15.54
N HIS A 84 -0.17 -0.82 -15.34
CA HIS A 84 -1.20 0.20 -15.19
C HIS A 84 -1.84 0.19 -13.81
N PRO A 85 -2.30 1.36 -13.30
CA PRO A 85 -2.13 2.71 -13.86
C PRO A 85 -0.69 3.23 -13.68
N ILE A 86 -0.26 4.09 -14.61
CA ILE A 86 1.00 4.84 -14.48
C ILE A 86 0.66 6.26 -14.00
N SER A 87 0.83 6.48 -12.70
CA SER A 87 0.59 7.79 -12.07
C SER A 87 1.87 8.60 -12.08
N TYR A 88 2.04 9.44 -13.08
CA TYR A 88 3.25 10.23 -13.27
C TYR A 88 3.43 11.35 -12.24
N GLY A 89 2.33 11.81 -11.62
CA GLY A 89 2.36 12.88 -10.61
C GLY A 89 3.05 12.49 -9.31
N ILE A 90 3.12 11.20 -8.98
CA ILE A 90 3.68 10.73 -7.70
C ILE A 90 5.16 11.14 -7.53
N PHE A 91 5.96 11.11 -8.60
CA PHE A 91 7.35 11.49 -8.54
C PHE A 91 7.54 12.91 -7.97
N TRP A 92 6.83 13.87 -8.53
CA TRP A 92 6.90 15.26 -8.10
C TRP A 92 6.29 15.50 -6.73
N ARG A 93 5.15 14.82 -6.42
CA ARG A 93 4.54 14.91 -5.09
C ARG A 93 5.49 14.44 -3.99
N ILE A 94 6.20 13.35 -4.22
CA ILE A 94 7.18 12.85 -3.25
C ILE A 94 8.42 13.73 -3.24
N LEU A 95 8.96 14.10 -4.39
CA LEU A 95 10.20 14.89 -4.46
C LEU A 95 10.07 16.23 -3.71
N THR A 96 8.97 16.96 -3.93
CA THR A 96 8.75 18.33 -3.43
C THR A 96 7.85 18.41 -2.19
N GLY A 97 7.13 17.37 -1.85
CA GLY A 97 6.07 17.40 -0.83
C GLY A 97 6.53 17.55 0.61
N GLY A 98 7.84 17.62 0.87
CA GLY A 98 8.40 17.86 2.21
C GLY A 98 8.11 16.74 3.22
N PHE A 99 7.88 15.51 2.76
CA PHE A 99 7.71 14.34 3.61
C PHE A 99 9.03 13.92 4.26
N ASP A 100 8.94 13.31 5.44
CA ASP A 100 10.08 12.70 6.14
C ASP A 100 10.26 11.24 5.69
N ALA A 101 9.14 10.57 5.39
CA ALA A 101 9.11 9.18 4.97
C ALA A 101 8.02 8.91 3.92
N ILE A 102 8.24 7.86 3.13
CA ILE A 102 7.22 7.25 2.30
C ILE A 102 7.00 5.79 2.71
N TRP A 103 5.75 5.39 2.79
CA TRP A 103 5.34 4.00 2.85
C TRP A 103 4.71 3.61 1.52
N CYS A 104 5.40 2.77 0.75
CA CYS A 104 4.99 2.34 -0.57
C CYS A 104 4.40 0.93 -0.50
N HIS A 105 3.14 0.78 -0.93
CA HIS A 105 2.45 -0.52 -0.92
C HIS A 105 2.66 -1.22 -2.26
N SER A 106 3.76 -1.87 -2.42
CA SER A 106 4.34 -2.57 -3.58
C SER A 106 5.57 -1.85 -4.17
N TYR A 107 6.31 -2.55 -5.00
CA TYR A 107 7.43 -2.03 -5.78
C TYR A 107 7.33 -2.43 -7.26
N ALA A 108 6.40 -3.32 -7.59
CA ALA A 108 6.37 -4.01 -8.87
C ALA A 108 5.88 -3.16 -10.05
N ARG A 109 5.25 -1.99 -9.79
CA ARG A 109 4.71 -1.11 -10.84
C ARG A 109 5.59 0.11 -11.08
N PRO A 110 5.59 0.68 -12.30
CA PRO A 110 6.37 1.89 -12.61
C PRO A 110 6.13 3.04 -11.64
N SER A 111 4.87 3.33 -11.29
CA SER A 111 4.52 4.41 -10.36
C SER A 111 5.14 4.21 -8.97
N HIS A 112 5.19 2.95 -8.46
CA HIS A 112 5.81 2.65 -7.17
C HIS A 112 7.31 2.86 -7.22
N MET A 113 7.97 2.43 -8.30
CA MET A 113 9.40 2.68 -8.50
C MET A 113 9.71 4.19 -8.62
N MET A 114 8.85 4.95 -9.30
CA MET A 114 8.97 6.41 -9.37
C MET A 114 8.88 7.06 -7.99
N ALA A 115 7.94 6.61 -7.14
CA ALA A 115 7.81 7.08 -5.77
C ALA A 115 9.04 6.76 -4.91
N ILE A 116 9.53 5.51 -4.99
CA ILE A 116 10.73 5.05 -4.27
C ILE A 116 11.97 5.83 -4.72
N LEU A 117 12.14 6.05 -6.01
CA LEU A 117 13.27 6.82 -6.56
C LEU A 117 13.19 8.29 -6.12
N ALA A 118 12.03 8.92 -6.21
CA ALA A 118 11.85 10.32 -5.78
C ALA A 118 12.17 10.49 -4.28
N ALA A 119 11.71 9.56 -3.45
CA ALA A 119 12.01 9.56 -2.02
C ALA A 119 13.51 9.39 -1.76
N SER A 120 14.15 8.46 -2.44
CA SER A 120 15.59 8.23 -2.31
C SER A 120 16.42 9.44 -2.74
N LEU A 121 16.10 10.06 -3.89
CA LEU A 121 16.77 11.24 -4.41
C LEU A 121 16.62 12.46 -3.48
N SER A 122 15.52 12.55 -2.75
CA SER A 122 15.25 13.65 -1.81
C SER A 122 15.57 13.30 -0.35
N GLY A 123 16.31 12.21 -0.10
CA GLY A 123 16.79 11.82 1.23
C GLY A 123 15.71 11.36 2.21
N LYS A 124 14.50 11.04 1.72
CA LYS A 124 13.38 10.58 2.55
C LYS A 124 13.53 9.10 2.91
N LYS A 125 12.98 8.69 4.04
CA LYS A 125 12.97 7.28 4.44
C LYS A 125 11.96 6.52 3.59
N VAL A 126 12.36 5.34 3.07
CA VAL A 126 11.53 4.48 2.24
C VAL A 126 11.17 3.23 3.02
N PHE A 127 9.88 3.02 3.25
CA PHE A 127 9.33 1.78 3.79
C PHE A 127 8.50 1.09 2.72
N LEU A 128 8.67 -0.21 2.60
CA LEU A 128 7.97 -1.04 1.63
C LEU A 128 7.04 -2.01 2.35
N ARG A 129 5.89 -2.29 1.78
CA ARG A 129 5.01 -3.40 2.15
C ARG A 129 4.45 -4.03 0.88
N ASP A 130 4.38 -5.35 0.85
CA ASP A 130 3.71 -6.12 -0.21
C ASP A 130 3.33 -7.52 0.29
N GLU A 131 2.81 -8.33 -0.62
CA GLU A 131 2.30 -9.67 -0.35
C GLU A 131 3.16 -10.79 -0.97
N ASP A 132 4.36 -10.45 -1.43
CA ASP A 132 5.27 -11.44 -2.00
C ASP A 132 5.62 -12.54 -0.98
N ASN A 133 5.66 -13.78 -1.44
CA ASN A 133 6.04 -14.94 -0.64
C ASN A 133 6.74 -15.99 -1.50
N LEU A 134 7.37 -16.99 -0.86
CA LEU A 134 8.12 -18.05 -1.53
C LEU A 134 7.24 -19.08 -2.25
N TYR A 135 5.95 -19.08 -1.96
CA TYR A 135 4.99 -20.09 -2.48
C TYR A 135 4.12 -19.52 -3.60
N SER A 136 4.35 -18.28 -4.00
CA SER A 136 3.72 -17.74 -5.19
C SER A 136 4.19 -18.51 -6.42
N SER A 137 3.29 -18.73 -7.38
CA SER A 137 3.63 -19.40 -8.64
C SER A 137 4.84 -18.74 -9.31
N ASP A 138 5.74 -19.56 -9.82
CA ASP A 138 6.94 -19.08 -10.52
C ASP A 138 6.54 -18.29 -11.77
N PRO A 139 6.97 -17.03 -11.87
CA PRO A 139 6.70 -16.24 -13.06
C PRO A 139 7.58 -16.74 -14.23
N PRO A 140 7.19 -16.48 -15.49
CA PRO A 140 8.05 -16.74 -16.64
C PRO A 140 9.47 -16.19 -16.44
N PRO A 141 10.52 -16.84 -16.98
CA PRO A 141 11.93 -16.52 -16.70
C PRO A 141 12.29 -15.04 -16.87
N ALA A 142 11.79 -14.39 -17.93
CA ALA A 142 12.02 -12.96 -18.15
C ALA A 142 11.43 -12.09 -17.03
N ARG A 143 10.22 -12.40 -16.56
CA ARG A 143 9.57 -11.70 -15.46
C ARG A 143 10.27 -11.96 -14.13
N ALA A 144 10.74 -13.20 -13.90
CA ALA A 144 11.54 -13.56 -12.73
C ALA A 144 12.85 -12.74 -12.68
N PHE A 145 13.52 -12.60 -13.80
CA PHE A 145 14.74 -11.80 -13.91
C PHE A 145 14.48 -10.32 -13.59
N VAL A 146 13.43 -9.72 -14.19
CA VAL A 146 13.05 -8.33 -13.92
C VAL A 146 12.72 -8.16 -12.43
N LYS A 147 11.93 -9.05 -11.84
CA LYS A 147 11.60 -9.04 -10.41
C LYS A 147 12.86 -9.08 -9.55
N LYS A 148 13.82 -9.95 -9.88
CA LYS A 148 15.10 -10.05 -9.17
C LYS A 148 15.90 -8.73 -9.25
N CYS A 149 15.96 -8.11 -10.42
CA CYS A 149 16.62 -6.81 -10.60
C CYS A 149 15.96 -5.71 -9.76
N LEU A 150 14.61 -5.63 -9.79
CA LEU A 150 13.85 -4.67 -9.00
C LEU A 150 14.09 -4.88 -7.49
N LEU A 151 14.09 -6.12 -7.01
CA LEU A 151 14.37 -6.44 -5.60
C LEU A 151 15.79 -6.00 -5.19
N GLN A 152 16.79 -6.11 -6.06
CA GLN A 152 18.15 -5.62 -5.76
C GLN A 152 18.21 -4.09 -5.66
N ILE A 153 17.44 -3.38 -6.50
CA ILE A 153 17.31 -1.93 -6.42
C ILE A 153 16.60 -1.54 -5.12
N VAL A 154 15.45 -2.12 -4.85
CA VAL A 154 14.64 -1.83 -3.65
C VAL A 154 15.42 -2.15 -2.38
N LYS A 155 16.17 -3.25 -2.33
CA LYS A 155 17.03 -3.61 -1.19
C LYS A 155 18.03 -2.50 -0.83
N ARG A 156 18.55 -1.80 -1.84
CA ARG A 156 19.48 -0.67 -1.62
C ARG A 156 18.75 0.58 -1.15
N LEU A 157 17.61 0.88 -1.77
CA LEU A 157 16.87 2.14 -1.55
C LEU A 157 15.96 2.09 -0.31
N ALA A 158 15.37 0.93 0.00
CA ALA A 158 14.47 0.80 1.14
C ALA A 158 15.24 0.85 2.48
N HIS A 159 14.70 1.63 3.42
CA HIS A 159 15.16 1.68 4.80
C HIS A 159 14.56 0.55 5.63
N GLY A 160 13.35 0.11 5.28
CA GLY A 160 12.67 -1.00 5.92
C GLY A 160 11.61 -1.66 5.03
N VAL A 161 11.34 -2.93 5.32
CA VAL A 161 10.21 -3.68 4.77
C VAL A 161 9.27 -4.02 5.92
N LEU A 162 8.01 -3.67 5.76
CA LEU A 162 6.93 -3.94 6.71
C LEU A 162 6.33 -5.30 6.38
N THR A 163 6.88 -6.36 6.95
CA THR A 163 6.52 -7.74 6.60
C THR A 163 5.18 -8.14 7.21
N ILE A 164 4.29 -8.67 6.38
CA ILE A 164 2.92 -9.04 6.77
C ILE A 164 2.84 -10.38 7.53
N GLY A 165 3.89 -11.19 7.48
CA GLY A 165 3.94 -12.48 8.15
C GLY A 165 5.23 -13.23 7.87
N LYS A 166 5.34 -14.45 8.41
CA LYS A 166 6.54 -15.28 8.34
C LYS A 166 6.98 -15.54 6.91
N MET A 167 6.08 -15.99 6.04
CA MET A 167 6.41 -16.34 4.64
C MET A 167 6.90 -15.13 3.83
N ASN A 168 6.31 -13.96 4.06
CA ASN A 168 6.74 -12.72 3.42
C ASN A 168 8.12 -12.28 3.95
N ARG A 169 8.38 -12.41 5.27
CA ARG A 169 9.69 -12.15 5.86
C ARG A 169 10.75 -13.08 5.28
N GLU A 170 10.47 -14.38 5.17
CA GLU A 170 11.37 -15.38 4.60
C GLU A 170 11.68 -15.07 3.12
N PHE A 171 10.69 -14.61 2.36
CA PHE A 171 10.88 -14.16 0.98
C PHE A 171 11.93 -13.04 0.91
N TYR A 172 11.81 -11.98 1.69
CA TYR A 172 12.79 -10.89 1.69
C TYR A 172 14.16 -11.32 2.21
N ALA A 173 14.21 -12.16 3.23
CA ALA A 173 15.47 -12.71 3.75
C ALA A 173 16.20 -13.53 2.69
N SER A 174 15.50 -14.39 1.94
CA SER A 174 16.07 -15.21 0.86
C SER A 174 16.62 -14.37 -0.31
N HIS A 175 16.08 -13.13 -0.50
CA HIS A 175 16.59 -12.18 -1.47
C HIS A 175 17.71 -11.28 -0.91
N GLY A 176 18.21 -11.59 0.29
CA GLY A 176 19.35 -10.94 0.93
C GLY A 176 19.04 -9.60 1.59
N PHE A 177 17.79 -9.34 1.96
CA PHE A 177 17.47 -8.21 2.83
C PHE A 177 17.97 -8.52 4.24
N PRO A 178 18.74 -7.61 4.87
CA PRO A 178 19.25 -7.86 6.21
C PRO A 178 18.11 -7.77 7.24
N ASP A 179 18.20 -8.58 8.27
CA ASP A 179 17.17 -8.72 9.32
C ASP A 179 16.77 -7.38 9.96
N ARG A 180 17.74 -6.49 10.16
CA ARG A 180 17.52 -5.13 10.69
C ARG A 180 16.62 -4.24 9.83
N LYS A 181 16.35 -4.62 8.59
CA LYS A 181 15.39 -3.93 7.69
C LYS A 181 14.01 -4.59 7.64
N LEU A 182 13.80 -5.73 8.31
CA LEU A 182 12.56 -6.49 8.27
C LEU A 182 11.75 -6.26 9.54
N PHE A 183 10.71 -5.44 9.45
CA PHE A 183 9.84 -5.09 10.57
C PHE A 183 8.51 -5.84 10.44
N SER A 184 8.05 -6.49 11.51
CA SER A 184 6.77 -7.19 11.51
C SER A 184 5.62 -6.18 11.57
N MET A 185 4.74 -6.22 10.58
CA MET A 185 3.52 -5.42 10.49
C MET A 185 2.42 -6.25 9.83
N PRO A 186 1.80 -7.18 10.57
CA PRO A 186 0.74 -8.01 10.04
C PRO A 186 -0.48 -7.18 9.61
N TYR A 187 -1.37 -7.80 8.84
CA TYR A 187 -2.66 -7.18 8.54
C TYR A 187 -3.48 -7.03 9.82
N ALA A 188 -4.15 -5.90 9.92
CA ALA A 188 -5.10 -5.60 10.99
C ALA A 188 -6.49 -5.40 10.37
N VAL A 189 -7.51 -5.78 11.12
CA VAL A 189 -8.91 -5.55 10.78
C VAL A 189 -9.60 -4.82 11.94
N ASP A 190 -10.64 -4.06 11.64
CA ASP A 190 -11.46 -3.39 12.66
C ASP A 190 -12.38 -4.42 13.33
N ASN A 191 -11.88 -5.01 14.42
CA ASN A 191 -12.64 -6.00 15.19
C ASN A 191 -13.92 -5.44 15.82
N ASP A 192 -13.95 -4.15 16.15
CA ASP A 192 -15.11 -3.56 16.79
C ASP A 192 -16.23 -3.31 15.78
N TRP A 193 -15.88 -2.90 14.57
CA TRP A 193 -16.82 -2.86 13.44
C TRP A 193 -17.44 -4.25 13.17
N PHE A 194 -16.62 -5.31 13.10
CA PHE A 194 -17.14 -6.68 12.92
C PHE A 194 -18.07 -7.12 14.05
N LYS A 195 -17.74 -6.80 15.30
CA LYS A 195 -18.62 -7.11 16.45
C LYS A 195 -19.96 -6.39 16.34
N MET A 196 -19.98 -5.12 15.96
CA MET A 196 -21.21 -4.36 15.75
C MET A 196 -22.06 -4.96 14.63
N CYS A 197 -21.48 -5.25 13.47
CA CYS A 197 -22.18 -5.89 12.35
C CYS A 197 -22.80 -7.23 12.72
N ILE A 198 -22.08 -8.06 13.49
CA ILE A 198 -22.60 -9.35 13.98
C ILE A 198 -23.78 -9.14 14.95
N ALA A 199 -23.68 -8.19 15.86
CA ALA A 199 -24.77 -7.88 16.81
C ALA A 199 -26.04 -7.41 16.08
N GLU A 200 -25.90 -6.50 15.12
CA GLU A 200 -27.03 -6.07 14.28
C GLU A 200 -27.66 -7.20 13.44
N ALA A 201 -26.81 -8.04 12.83
CA ALA A 201 -27.32 -9.18 12.07
C ALA A 201 -28.12 -10.16 12.94
N ARG A 202 -27.67 -10.42 14.16
CA ARG A 202 -28.41 -11.27 15.13
C ARG A 202 -29.74 -10.67 15.55
N LEU A 203 -29.81 -9.35 15.74
CA LEU A 203 -31.07 -8.67 16.05
C LEU A 203 -32.09 -8.78 14.90
N ARG A 204 -31.62 -8.67 13.64
CA ARG A 204 -32.47 -8.81 12.45
C ARG A 204 -32.97 -10.24 12.22
N GLN A 205 -32.22 -11.27 12.66
CA GLN A 205 -32.61 -12.68 12.52
C GLN A 205 -33.51 -13.18 13.66
N GLY A 206 -33.54 -12.48 14.80
CA GLY A 206 -34.37 -12.82 15.94
C GLY A 206 -35.70 -12.08 16.02
N ALA A 207 -35.98 -11.20 15.05
CA ALA A 207 -37.25 -10.51 14.85
C ALA A 207 -38.03 -11.13 13.69
#